data_c051244ca41275277a424795d7a314bf
#
_entry.id   c051244ca41275277a424795d7a314bf
#
_cell.length_a   1.000
_cell.length_b   1.000
_cell.length_c   1.000
_cell.angle_alpha   90.00
_cell.angle_beta   90.00
_cell.angle_gamma   90.00
#
_symmetry.space_group_name_H-M   'P 1'
#
loop_
_entity.id
_entity.type
_entity.pdbx_description
1 polymer ?
#
loop_
_entity_poly.entity_id
_entity_poly.type
_entity_poly.pdbx_seq_one_letter_code
_entity_poly.pdbx_strand_id
1 'polypeptide(L)'
;MGISASTAYFSGPLPGAAEPTVLVLGGSGFIGRHAVQALRTQRCQVVIGSRRPLAIDARLPANAQRCPRRTARFEHLTEPDDWQHLLTGIDVVINCVGILRQRGRETYDRVHRLAPAALAEACRRRKLRLIHVSALGLRPDSRSRFLRSKFAGEAALKNSGADCCLVRPSLLDGEGGYGAKWLRMLARMPIHVLPADAIGRIAALDVRDLGEVLARIALQPECIGEDDRCREIELGGTDLRTLGEYVAAIRRLDSANAALSLRVPSLLARAGSHLCDLLHWSPFSFGHWELLRRDNCPTVNRLPQLLGHAPRRIGANDEREVKTSDAPAPSGNAAATAVPSQG
;
A
#
# COMPACT_ATOMS: atom_id res chain seq x y z
N MET A 1 2.58 -24.92 32.00
CA MET A 1 1.41 -24.94 31.09
C MET A 1 1.84 -24.29 29.79
N GLY A 2 2.16 -25.13 28.78
CA GLY A 2 2.67 -24.67 27.50
C GLY A 2 1.52 -24.17 26.62
N ILE A 3 1.63 -22.93 26.13
CA ILE A 3 0.71 -22.40 25.12
C ILE A 3 1.27 -22.86 23.77
N SER A 4 0.60 -23.85 23.17
CA SER A 4 0.87 -24.32 21.82
C SER A 4 0.49 -23.23 20.83
N ALA A 5 1.48 -22.70 20.09
CA ALA A 5 1.25 -21.81 18.96
C ALA A 5 0.64 -22.65 17.82
N SER A 6 -0.67 -22.55 17.66
CA SER A 6 -1.39 -23.12 16.52
C SER A 6 -0.97 -22.37 15.26
N THR A 7 -0.15 -23.00 14.45
CA THR A 7 0.17 -22.57 13.08
C THR A 7 -1.10 -22.69 12.26
N ALA A 8 -1.81 -21.57 12.05
CA ALA A 8 -2.99 -21.52 11.19
C ALA A 8 -2.54 -21.78 9.75
N TYR A 9 -2.68 -23.04 9.32
CA TYR A 9 -2.54 -23.42 7.92
C TYR A 9 -3.58 -22.65 7.07
N PHE A 10 -3.14 -22.10 5.96
CA PHE A 10 -3.96 -21.54 4.90
C PHE A 10 -5.00 -22.58 4.46
N SER A 11 -6.21 -22.52 4.95
CA SER A 11 -7.34 -23.23 4.39
C SER A 11 -7.80 -22.47 3.15
N GLY A 12 -7.30 -22.88 1.98
CA GLY A 12 -7.82 -22.42 0.70
C GLY A 12 -9.29 -22.80 0.53
N PRO A 13 -10.01 -22.19 -0.44
CA PRO A 13 -11.40 -22.48 -0.71
C PRO A 13 -11.59 -24.00 -0.88
N LEU A 14 -12.75 -24.49 -0.41
CA LEU A 14 -13.12 -25.91 -0.48
C LEU A 14 -12.94 -26.45 -1.91
N PRO A 15 -12.45 -27.69 -2.10
CA PRO A 15 -12.31 -28.30 -3.41
C PRO A 15 -13.67 -28.36 -4.12
N GLY A 16 -13.79 -27.64 -5.27
CA GLY A 16 -15.01 -27.58 -6.07
C GLY A 16 -15.73 -26.24 -6.13
N ALA A 17 -15.36 -25.23 -5.33
CA ALA A 17 -15.84 -23.88 -5.51
C ALA A 17 -15.14 -23.21 -6.70
N ALA A 18 -15.91 -22.49 -7.53
CA ALA A 18 -15.36 -21.73 -8.65
C ALA A 18 -14.35 -20.69 -8.12
N GLU A 19 -13.22 -20.56 -8.81
CA GLU A 19 -12.19 -19.57 -8.43
C GLU A 19 -12.76 -18.15 -8.57
N PRO A 20 -12.69 -17.30 -7.51
CA PRO A 20 -13.22 -15.94 -7.59
C PRO A 20 -12.45 -15.10 -8.59
N THR A 21 -13.17 -14.23 -9.30
CA THR A 21 -12.59 -13.27 -10.24
C THR A 21 -12.45 -11.90 -9.57
N VAL A 22 -11.21 -11.44 -9.45
CA VAL A 22 -10.86 -10.17 -8.79
C VAL A 22 -10.49 -9.10 -9.82
N LEU A 23 -11.23 -7.99 -9.87
CA LEU A 23 -10.90 -6.82 -10.66
C LEU A 23 -10.00 -5.87 -9.86
N VAL A 24 -8.76 -5.66 -10.33
CA VAL A 24 -7.83 -4.68 -9.72
C VAL A 24 -7.82 -3.41 -10.55
N LEU A 25 -8.56 -2.39 -10.13
CA LEU A 25 -8.55 -1.05 -10.72
C LEU A 25 -7.25 -0.33 -10.35
N GLY A 26 -6.57 0.21 -11.36
CA GLY A 26 -5.22 0.74 -11.20
C GLY A 26 -4.16 -0.38 -11.08
N GLY A 27 -4.43 -1.59 -11.59
CA GLY A 27 -3.57 -2.76 -11.47
C GLY A 27 -2.19 -2.63 -12.13
N SER A 28 -1.97 -1.64 -12.99
CA SER A 28 -0.64 -1.27 -13.54
C SER A 28 0.07 -0.17 -12.72
N GLY A 29 -0.59 0.39 -11.72
CA GLY A 29 -0.04 1.42 -10.82
C GLY A 29 0.87 0.85 -9.73
N PHE A 30 1.42 1.74 -8.90
CA PHE A 30 2.35 1.38 -7.82
C PHE A 30 1.77 0.36 -6.85
N ILE A 31 0.60 0.61 -6.28
CA ILE A 31 -0.07 -0.32 -5.35
C ILE A 31 -0.66 -1.51 -6.09
N GLY A 32 -1.43 -1.23 -7.15
CA GLY A 32 -2.20 -2.25 -7.85
C GLY A 32 -1.37 -3.38 -8.43
N ARG A 33 -0.16 -3.13 -8.94
CA ARG A 33 0.71 -4.20 -9.46
C ARG A 33 1.16 -5.17 -8.38
N HIS A 34 1.40 -4.70 -7.13
CA HIS A 34 1.75 -5.58 -6.02
C HIS A 34 0.54 -6.39 -5.54
N ALA A 35 -0.66 -5.79 -5.56
CA ALA A 35 -1.91 -6.54 -5.33
C ALA A 35 -2.14 -7.61 -6.42
N VAL A 36 -1.94 -7.28 -7.70
CA VAL A 36 -1.99 -8.25 -8.81
C VAL A 36 -0.96 -9.36 -8.61
N GLN A 37 0.27 -9.04 -8.23
CA GLN A 37 1.32 -10.03 -7.98
C GLN A 37 0.92 -10.98 -6.83
N ALA A 38 0.43 -10.44 -5.72
CA ALA A 38 0.00 -11.24 -4.58
C ALA A 38 -1.20 -12.14 -4.93
N LEU A 39 -2.20 -11.62 -5.65
CA LEU A 39 -3.35 -12.41 -6.10
C LEU A 39 -2.94 -13.55 -7.05
N ARG A 40 -1.95 -13.32 -7.92
CA ARG A 40 -1.46 -14.34 -8.88
C ARG A 40 -0.77 -15.53 -8.23
N THR A 41 -0.39 -15.45 -6.96
CA THR A 41 0.12 -16.58 -6.17
C THR A 41 -1.01 -17.36 -5.49
N GLN A 42 -2.26 -16.89 -5.60
CA GLN A 42 -3.45 -17.50 -4.99
C GLN A 42 -4.35 -18.15 -6.06
N ARG A 43 -5.31 -18.95 -5.61
CA ARG A 43 -6.34 -19.56 -6.47
C ARG A 43 -7.45 -18.55 -6.77
N CYS A 44 -7.23 -17.69 -7.76
CA CYS A 44 -8.23 -16.74 -8.26
C CYS A 44 -7.88 -16.28 -9.67
N GLN A 45 -8.89 -15.78 -10.39
CA GLN A 45 -8.70 -15.10 -11.66
C GLN A 45 -8.51 -13.60 -11.41
N VAL A 46 -7.57 -12.98 -12.12
CA VAL A 46 -7.27 -11.55 -11.96
C VAL A 46 -7.54 -10.81 -13.25
N VAL A 47 -8.36 -9.76 -13.16
CA VAL A 47 -8.63 -8.82 -14.26
C VAL A 47 -8.00 -7.46 -13.90
N ILE A 48 -7.26 -6.86 -14.82
CA ILE A 48 -6.58 -5.58 -14.60
C ILE A 48 -7.38 -4.44 -15.23
N GLY A 49 -7.89 -3.53 -14.39
CA GLY A 49 -8.46 -2.26 -14.84
C GLY A 49 -7.39 -1.17 -14.94
N SER A 50 -7.18 -0.59 -16.13
CA SER A 50 -6.20 0.48 -16.33
C SER A 50 -6.63 1.46 -17.41
N ARG A 51 -6.02 2.66 -17.43
CA ARG A 51 -6.31 3.68 -18.46
C ARG A 51 -5.87 3.27 -19.86
N ARG A 52 -4.83 2.45 -19.96
CA ARG A 52 -4.21 1.97 -21.22
C ARG A 52 -4.05 0.45 -21.18
N PRO A 53 -5.10 -0.33 -21.43
CA PRO A 53 -5.08 -1.78 -21.25
C PRO A 53 -4.23 -2.50 -22.28
N LEU A 54 -4.06 -1.94 -23.48
CA LEU A 54 -3.36 -2.58 -24.61
C LEU A 54 -1.83 -2.41 -24.55
N ALA A 55 -1.32 -1.47 -23.75
CA ALA A 55 0.12 -1.32 -23.61
C ALA A 55 0.70 -2.47 -22.77
N ILE A 56 1.73 -3.14 -23.30
CA ILE A 56 2.55 -4.05 -22.51
C ILE A 56 3.20 -3.20 -21.41
N ASP A 57 2.85 -3.49 -20.17
CA ASP A 57 3.43 -2.78 -19.03
C ASP A 57 4.61 -3.60 -18.48
N ALA A 58 5.83 -3.21 -18.88
CA ALA A 58 7.06 -3.86 -18.44
C ALA A 58 7.26 -3.84 -16.91
N ARG A 59 6.48 -3.02 -16.19
CA ARG A 59 6.48 -2.97 -14.71
C ARG A 59 5.69 -4.11 -14.08
N LEU A 60 4.86 -4.80 -14.86
CA LEU A 60 4.17 -5.99 -14.39
C LEU A 60 5.06 -7.22 -14.57
N PRO A 61 5.09 -8.13 -13.58
CA PRO A 61 5.79 -9.40 -13.74
C PRO A 61 5.20 -10.21 -14.90
N ALA A 62 6.00 -11.05 -15.53
CA ALA A 62 5.63 -11.79 -16.75
C ALA A 62 4.32 -12.60 -16.61
N ASN A 63 4.07 -13.18 -15.45
CA ASN A 63 2.84 -13.89 -15.14
C ASN A 63 1.60 -12.97 -15.09
N ALA A 64 1.75 -11.71 -14.67
CA ALA A 64 0.67 -10.73 -14.61
C ALA A 64 0.41 -10.06 -15.98
N GLN A 65 1.35 -10.12 -16.93
CA GLN A 65 1.15 -9.61 -18.29
C GLN A 65 0.06 -10.40 -19.05
N ARG A 66 -0.18 -11.65 -18.67
CA ARG A 66 -1.21 -12.53 -19.27
C ARG A 66 -2.62 -12.33 -18.70
N CYS A 67 -2.79 -11.47 -17.67
CA CYS A 67 -4.12 -11.21 -17.10
C CYS A 67 -5.00 -10.45 -18.10
N PRO A 68 -6.30 -10.79 -18.20
CA PRO A 68 -7.29 -10.01 -18.94
C PRO A 68 -7.28 -8.56 -18.50
N ARG A 69 -7.51 -7.64 -19.43
CA ARG A 69 -7.44 -6.20 -19.15
C ARG A 69 -8.69 -5.49 -19.63
N ARG A 70 -9.15 -4.54 -18.83
CA ARG A 70 -10.31 -3.67 -19.13
C ARG A 70 -9.90 -2.21 -19.05
N THR A 71 -10.45 -1.38 -19.93
CA THR A 71 -10.22 0.08 -19.90
C THR A 71 -11.03 0.71 -18.79
N ALA A 72 -10.36 1.32 -17.80
CA ALA A 72 -10.98 2.03 -16.70
C ALA A 72 -10.44 3.45 -16.60
N ARG A 73 -11.18 4.40 -17.16
CA ARG A 73 -10.87 5.84 -17.14
C ARG A 73 -11.79 6.54 -16.15
N PHE A 74 -11.33 6.72 -14.92
CA PHE A 74 -12.12 7.24 -13.80
C PHE A 74 -12.75 8.60 -14.06
N GLU A 75 -12.12 9.43 -14.89
CA GLU A 75 -12.66 10.71 -15.30
C GLU A 75 -13.96 10.63 -16.11
N HIS A 76 -14.32 9.43 -16.57
CA HIS A 76 -15.55 9.16 -17.34
C HIS A 76 -16.51 8.19 -16.64
N LEU A 77 -16.13 7.60 -15.52
CA LEU A 77 -16.90 6.58 -14.79
C LEU A 77 -17.58 7.20 -13.57
N THR A 78 -18.39 8.22 -13.77
CA THR A 78 -19.00 9.00 -12.68
C THR A 78 -20.43 8.61 -12.35
N GLU A 79 -21.04 7.76 -13.17
CA GLU A 79 -22.38 7.20 -12.95
C GLU A 79 -22.30 5.68 -12.73
N PRO A 80 -23.21 5.09 -11.93
CA PRO A 80 -23.17 3.64 -11.66
C PRO A 80 -23.24 2.78 -12.92
N ASP A 81 -23.95 3.23 -13.94
CA ASP A 81 -24.14 2.46 -15.18
C ASP A 81 -22.89 2.44 -16.06
N ASP A 82 -21.98 3.42 -15.90
CA ASP A 82 -20.68 3.43 -16.58
C ASP A 82 -19.83 2.21 -16.22
N TRP A 83 -20.06 1.60 -15.05
CA TRP A 83 -19.31 0.49 -14.52
C TRP A 83 -19.78 -0.88 -14.99
N GLN A 84 -20.93 -0.99 -15.66
CA GLN A 84 -21.56 -2.27 -15.99
C GLN A 84 -20.61 -3.21 -16.75
N HIS A 85 -19.98 -2.71 -17.80
CA HIS A 85 -19.04 -3.50 -18.63
C HIS A 85 -17.77 -3.92 -17.89
N LEU A 86 -17.36 -3.12 -16.88
CA LEU A 86 -16.19 -3.42 -16.05
C LEU A 86 -16.47 -4.47 -14.97
N LEU A 87 -17.72 -4.61 -14.54
CA LEU A 87 -18.11 -5.48 -13.43
C LEU A 87 -18.70 -6.83 -13.88
N THR A 88 -18.84 -7.07 -15.19
CA THR A 88 -19.38 -8.34 -15.70
C THR A 88 -18.42 -9.49 -15.39
N GLY A 89 -18.92 -10.55 -14.70
CA GLY A 89 -18.12 -11.72 -14.32
C GLY A 89 -17.04 -11.43 -13.29
N ILE A 90 -17.27 -10.43 -12.42
CA ILE A 90 -16.38 -10.06 -11.32
C ILE A 90 -17.09 -10.42 -9.99
N ASP A 91 -16.34 -10.92 -9.03
CA ASP A 91 -16.81 -11.22 -7.68
C ASP A 91 -16.32 -10.20 -6.65
N VAL A 92 -15.09 -9.70 -6.81
CA VAL A 92 -14.47 -8.73 -5.90
C VAL A 92 -13.77 -7.62 -6.69
N VAL A 93 -13.88 -6.38 -6.21
CA VAL A 93 -13.20 -5.22 -6.79
C VAL A 93 -12.20 -4.65 -5.79
N ILE A 94 -10.94 -4.48 -6.23
CA ILE A 94 -9.90 -3.75 -5.47
C ILE A 94 -9.65 -2.43 -6.21
N ASN A 95 -9.96 -1.30 -5.58
CA ASN A 95 -9.71 0.02 -6.15
C ASN A 95 -8.42 0.62 -5.57
N CYS A 96 -7.35 0.61 -6.38
CA CYS A 96 -6.05 1.24 -6.10
C CYS A 96 -5.86 2.56 -6.88
N VAL A 97 -6.92 3.11 -7.50
CA VAL A 97 -6.82 4.32 -8.32
C VAL A 97 -6.80 5.57 -7.45
N GLY A 98 -5.84 6.42 -7.71
CA GLY A 98 -5.71 7.75 -7.13
C GLY A 98 -4.76 8.60 -7.95
N ILE A 99 -4.90 9.92 -7.88
CA ILE A 99 -4.03 10.88 -8.55
C ILE A 99 -3.40 11.84 -7.54
N LEU A 100 -2.12 12.14 -7.72
CA LEU A 100 -1.41 13.13 -6.91
C LEU A 100 -1.58 14.55 -7.47
N ARG A 101 -1.91 14.67 -8.75
CA ARG A 101 -2.06 15.92 -9.47
C ARG A 101 -3.23 15.82 -10.44
N GLN A 102 -3.98 16.91 -10.60
CA GLN A 102 -5.03 17.02 -11.58
C GLN A 102 -4.44 17.27 -12.97
N ARG A 103 -5.02 16.66 -14.01
CA ARG A 103 -4.64 16.88 -15.42
C ARG A 103 -5.88 16.79 -16.29
N GLY A 104 -6.24 17.90 -16.95
CA GLY A 104 -7.42 17.95 -17.80
C GLY A 104 -8.68 17.50 -17.07
N ARG A 105 -9.33 16.45 -17.56
CA ARG A 105 -10.54 15.88 -16.95
C ARG A 105 -10.26 15.02 -15.70
N GLU A 106 -9.04 14.56 -15.49
CA GLU A 106 -8.65 13.85 -14.27
C GLU A 106 -8.56 14.84 -13.09
N THR A 107 -9.70 15.22 -12.52
CA THR A 107 -9.79 16.09 -11.36
C THR A 107 -9.83 15.28 -10.07
N TYR A 108 -9.45 15.89 -8.95
CA TYR A 108 -9.55 15.23 -7.63
C TYR A 108 -10.98 14.79 -7.34
N ASP A 109 -11.97 15.63 -7.67
CA ASP A 109 -13.37 15.33 -7.41
C ASP A 109 -13.85 14.12 -8.23
N ARG A 110 -13.54 14.06 -9.52
CA ARG A 110 -13.92 12.92 -10.37
C ARG A 110 -13.25 11.63 -9.91
N VAL A 111 -11.94 11.66 -9.66
CA VAL A 111 -11.15 10.43 -9.40
C VAL A 111 -11.26 9.95 -7.96
N HIS A 112 -11.35 10.87 -6.99
CA HIS A 112 -11.36 10.50 -5.57
C HIS A 112 -12.77 10.43 -4.96
N ARG A 113 -13.77 11.06 -5.54
CA ARG A 113 -15.13 11.11 -4.97
C ARG A 113 -16.20 10.54 -5.91
N LEU A 114 -16.41 11.14 -7.08
CA LEU A 114 -17.53 10.77 -7.95
C LEU A 114 -17.39 9.33 -8.48
N ALA A 115 -16.26 8.98 -9.09
CA ALA A 115 -16.07 7.66 -9.64
C ALA A 115 -16.07 6.55 -8.56
N PRO A 116 -15.40 6.70 -7.38
CA PRO A 116 -15.54 5.74 -6.30
C PRO A 116 -16.97 5.61 -5.74
N ALA A 117 -17.73 6.72 -5.64
CA ALA A 117 -19.12 6.69 -5.22
C ALA A 117 -20.00 5.91 -6.21
N ALA A 118 -19.85 6.18 -7.51
CA ALA A 118 -20.55 5.46 -8.58
C ALA A 118 -20.18 3.98 -8.61
N LEU A 119 -18.89 3.65 -8.40
CA LEU A 119 -18.41 2.27 -8.27
C LEU A 119 -19.04 1.55 -7.09
N ALA A 120 -19.11 2.19 -5.92
CA ALA A 120 -19.72 1.61 -4.73
C ALA A 120 -21.18 1.28 -4.95
N GLU A 121 -21.95 2.20 -5.55
CA GLU A 121 -23.35 1.96 -5.90
C GLU A 121 -23.49 0.84 -6.94
N ALA A 122 -22.64 0.79 -7.96
CA ALA A 122 -22.64 -0.30 -8.94
C ALA A 122 -22.31 -1.65 -8.30
N CYS A 123 -21.36 -1.70 -7.37
CA CYS A 123 -21.04 -2.89 -6.58
C CYS A 123 -22.21 -3.29 -5.70
N ARG A 124 -22.87 -2.35 -5.02
CA ARG A 124 -24.05 -2.62 -4.19
C ARG A 124 -25.19 -3.26 -4.99
N ARG A 125 -25.51 -2.74 -6.17
CA ARG A 125 -26.54 -3.29 -7.06
C ARG A 125 -26.26 -4.72 -7.48
N ARG A 126 -24.97 -5.08 -7.61
CA ARG A 126 -24.51 -6.41 -8.05
C ARG A 126 -24.10 -7.33 -6.88
N LYS A 127 -24.18 -6.85 -5.64
CA LYS A 127 -23.75 -7.56 -4.43
C LYS A 127 -22.27 -7.96 -4.49
N LEU A 128 -21.42 -7.11 -5.08
CA LEU A 128 -19.98 -7.28 -5.15
C LEU A 128 -19.29 -6.62 -3.96
N ARG A 129 -18.24 -7.25 -3.45
CA ARG A 129 -17.37 -6.63 -2.44
C ARG A 129 -16.44 -5.61 -3.07
N LEU A 130 -16.30 -4.45 -2.42
CA LEU A 130 -15.39 -3.38 -2.82
C LEU A 130 -14.31 -3.15 -1.75
N ILE A 131 -13.05 -3.32 -2.12
CA ILE A 131 -11.90 -2.93 -1.30
C ILE A 131 -11.33 -1.64 -1.88
N HIS A 132 -11.34 -0.57 -1.11
CA HIS A 132 -10.86 0.74 -1.56
C HIS A 132 -9.61 1.17 -0.80
N VAL A 133 -8.51 1.41 -1.52
CA VAL A 133 -7.26 1.89 -0.93
C VAL A 133 -7.30 3.41 -0.81
N SER A 134 -7.38 3.87 0.43
CA SER A 134 -7.37 5.28 0.80
C SER A 134 -6.01 5.71 1.35
N ALA A 135 -5.96 6.44 2.45
CA ALA A 135 -4.75 6.84 3.15
C ALA A 135 -5.05 7.15 4.63
N LEU A 136 -4.06 6.98 5.50
CA LEU A 136 -4.14 7.51 6.86
C LEU A 136 -4.08 9.05 6.87
N GLY A 137 -4.56 9.65 7.95
CA GLY A 137 -4.45 11.09 8.20
C GLY A 137 -5.44 11.97 7.43
N LEU A 138 -6.44 11.39 6.75
CA LEU A 138 -7.50 12.16 6.10
C LEU A 138 -8.42 12.79 7.15
N ARG A 139 -8.76 14.08 6.96
CA ARG A 139 -9.59 14.84 7.89
C ARG A 139 -10.53 15.79 7.14
N PRO A 140 -11.72 16.09 7.70
CA PRO A 140 -12.66 17.02 7.08
C PRO A 140 -12.14 18.46 7.06
N ASP A 141 -11.31 18.84 8.07
CA ASP A 141 -10.71 20.17 8.24
C ASP A 141 -9.41 20.38 7.46
N SER A 142 -8.97 19.39 6.65
CA SER A 142 -7.77 19.50 5.83
C SER A 142 -7.87 20.68 4.85
N ARG A 143 -6.80 21.47 4.75
CA ARG A 143 -6.74 22.61 3.81
C ARG A 143 -6.41 22.17 2.39
N SER A 144 -5.74 21.04 2.23
CA SER A 144 -5.40 20.47 0.93
C SER A 144 -6.66 19.96 0.19
N ARG A 145 -6.85 20.42 -1.05
CA ARG A 145 -7.92 19.91 -1.94
C ARG A 145 -7.78 18.41 -2.20
N PHE A 146 -6.54 17.92 -2.30
CA PHE A 146 -6.22 16.51 -2.45
C PHE A 146 -6.75 15.69 -1.26
N LEU A 147 -6.43 16.08 -0.03
CA LEU A 147 -6.87 15.36 1.17
C LEU A 147 -8.38 15.44 1.36
N ARG A 148 -8.99 16.63 1.16
CA ARG A 148 -10.44 16.80 1.24
C ARG A 148 -11.19 15.93 0.24
N SER A 149 -10.69 15.82 -1.00
CA SER A 149 -11.35 15.00 -2.02
C SER A 149 -11.32 13.51 -1.67
N LYS A 150 -10.20 13.02 -1.12
CA LYS A 150 -10.11 11.64 -0.63
C LYS A 150 -11.04 11.39 0.56
N PHE A 151 -11.06 12.31 1.53
CA PHE A 151 -11.98 12.24 2.66
C PHE A 151 -13.46 12.20 2.20
N ALA A 152 -13.83 13.07 1.27
CA ALA A 152 -15.18 13.09 0.70
C ALA A 152 -15.51 11.78 -0.05
N GLY A 153 -14.52 11.18 -0.72
CA GLY A 153 -14.66 9.85 -1.34
C GLY A 153 -14.94 8.76 -0.32
N GLU A 154 -14.18 8.69 0.78
CA GLU A 154 -14.45 7.75 1.86
C GLU A 154 -15.85 7.93 2.46
N ALA A 155 -16.27 9.17 2.70
CA ALA A 155 -17.61 9.47 3.21
C ALA A 155 -18.70 8.97 2.23
N ALA A 156 -18.51 9.14 0.92
CA ALA A 156 -19.43 8.63 -0.09
C ALA A 156 -19.51 7.10 -0.09
N LEU A 157 -18.36 6.40 0.06
CA LEU A 157 -18.35 4.94 0.16
C LEU A 157 -19.07 4.44 1.42
N LYS A 158 -18.84 5.06 2.57
CA LYS A 158 -19.51 4.71 3.83
C LYS A 158 -21.03 4.85 3.73
N ASN A 159 -21.49 5.91 3.07
CA ASN A 159 -22.91 6.20 2.91
C ASN A 159 -23.58 5.39 1.77
N SER A 160 -22.83 4.66 0.96
CA SER A 160 -23.36 3.92 -0.19
C SER A 160 -24.18 2.69 0.17
N GLY A 161 -23.99 2.15 1.37
CA GLY A 161 -24.57 0.85 1.79
C GLY A 161 -23.98 -0.37 1.05
N ALA A 162 -22.88 -0.20 0.31
CA ALA A 162 -22.17 -1.30 -0.33
C ALA A 162 -21.38 -2.12 0.71
N ASP A 163 -21.14 -3.41 0.42
CA ASP A 163 -20.14 -4.19 1.15
C ASP A 163 -18.75 -3.68 0.78
N CYS A 164 -18.21 -2.78 1.60
CA CYS A 164 -16.93 -2.15 1.32
C CYS A 164 -15.93 -2.29 2.47
N CYS A 165 -14.64 -2.29 2.11
CA CYS A 165 -13.53 -2.23 3.02
C CYS A 165 -12.62 -1.04 2.64
N LEU A 166 -12.49 -0.07 3.54
CA LEU A 166 -11.59 1.06 3.41
C LEU A 166 -10.23 0.70 4.02
N VAL A 167 -9.23 0.53 3.18
CA VAL A 167 -7.86 0.26 3.60
C VAL A 167 -7.07 1.55 3.61
N ARG A 168 -6.60 1.97 4.80
CA ARG A 168 -5.85 3.20 5.02
C ARG A 168 -4.39 2.89 5.38
N PRO A 169 -3.51 2.81 4.39
CA PRO A 169 -2.08 2.69 4.66
C PRO A 169 -1.48 4.02 5.12
N SER A 170 -0.44 3.94 5.96
CA SER A 170 0.51 5.03 6.19
C SER A 170 1.39 5.24 4.95
N LEU A 171 2.55 5.89 5.08
CA LEU A 171 3.47 6.09 3.96
C LEU A 171 3.88 4.74 3.35
N LEU A 172 3.72 4.62 2.03
CA LEU A 172 4.12 3.42 1.30
C LEU A 172 5.54 3.57 0.74
N ASP A 173 6.38 2.60 1.06
CA ASP A 173 7.69 2.43 0.45
C ASP A 173 7.71 1.20 -0.47
N GLY A 174 8.62 1.19 -1.43
CA GLY A 174 8.85 0.08 -2.33
C GLY A 174 9.29 0.51 -3.71
N GLU A 175 9.71 -0.46 -4.49
CA GLU A 175 10.19 -0.24 -5.85
C GLU A 175 9.08 0.30 -6.76
N GLY A 176 9.41 1.29 -7.59
CA GLY A 176 8.52 1.91 -8.56
C GLY A 176 7.49 2.88 -7.99
N GLY A 177 7.51 3.14 -6.67
CA GLY A 177 6.76 4.24 -6.07
C GLY A 177 7.39 5.58 -6.43
N TYR A 178 6.59 6.51 -6.97
CA TYR A 178 7.12 7.84 -7.32
C TYR A 178 7.60 8.60 -6.08
N GLY A 179 6.84 8.58 -4.99
CA GLY A 179 7.21 9.17 -3.71
C GLY A 179 8.42 8.48 -3.08
N ALA A 180 8.43 7.14 -3.07
CA ALA A 180 9.53 6.34 -2.53
C ALA A 180 10.86 6.61 -3.28
N LYS A 181 10.80 6.69 -4.63
CA LYS A 181 11.97 7.03 -5.46
C LYS A 181 12.53 8.41 -5.09
N TRP A 182 11.66 9.39 -4.90
CA TRP A 182 12.05 10.75 -4.53
C TRP A 182 12.67 10.81 -3.13
N LEU A 183 12.11 10.09 -2.15
CA LEU A 183 12.65 10.00 -0.80
C LEU A 183 14.03 9.33 -0.77
N ARG A 184 14.24 8.29 -1.60
CA ARG A 184 15.56 7.66 -1.76
C ARG A 184 16.56 8.60 -2.42
N MET A 185 16.13 9.40 -3.41
CA MET A 185 16.97 10.44 -4.00
C MET A 185 17.36 11.49 -2.95
N LEU A 186 16.39 11.96 -2.15
CA LEU A 186 16.66 12.91 -1.06
C LEU A 186 17.62 12.30 -0.03
N ALA A 187 17.46 11.02 0.32
CA ALA A 187 18.32 10.33 1.27
C ALA A 187 19.82 10.29 0.81
N ARG A 188 20.06 10.23 -0.49
CA ARG A 188 21.42 10.25 -1.07
C ARG A 188 22.08 11.61 -1.06
N MET A 189 21.32 12.69 -0.89
CA MET A 189 21.86 14.04 -0.85
C MET A 189 22.71 14.28 0.40
N PRO A 190 23.83 15.01 0.34
CA PRO A 190 24.66 15.30 1.51
C PRO A 190 23.96 16.27 2.49
N ILE A 191 22.94 17.00 2.03
CA ILE A 191 22.14 17.93 2.82
C ILE A 191 20.67 17.54 2.68
N HIS A 192 20.02 17.28 3.80
CA HIS A 192 18.57 17.03 3.86
C HIS A 192 17.84 18.32 4.22
N VAL A 193 17.13 18.89 3.26
CA VAL A 193 16.30 20.09 3.46
C VAL A 193 14.89 19.63 3.86
N LEU A 194 14.50 19.85 5.11
CA LEU A 194 13.26 19.33 5.69
C LEU A 194 12.45 20.46 6.32
N PRO A 195 11.10 20.43 6.21
CA PRO A 195 10.26 21.38 6.93
C PRO A 195 10.48 21.27 8.45
N ALA A 196 10.62 22.41 9.13
CA ALA A 196 10.85 22.43 10.58
C ALA A 196 9.64 21.89 11.35
N ASP A 197 8.43 21.98 10.78
CA ASP A 197 7.18 21.52 11.33
C ASP A 197 6.74 20.11 10.82
N ALA A 198 7.61 19.41 10.10
CA ALA A 198 7.42 18.00 9.75
C ALA A 198 7.81 17.09 10.94
N ILE A 199 7.09 17.26 12.04
CA ILE A 199 7.33 16.58 13.34
C ILE A 199 6.45 15.34 13.52
N GLY A 200 5.45 15.16 12.68
CA GLY A 200 4.57 14.01 12.72
C GLY A 200 5.31 12.70 12.46
N ARG A 201 4.95 11.67 13.21
CA ARG A 201 5.49 10.32 13.02
C ARG A 201 4.71 9.61 11.93
N ILE A 202 5.41 8.84 11.14
CA ILE A 202 4.89 7.97 10.08
C ILE A 202 5.26 6.52 10.39
N ALA A 203 4.32 5.62 10.15
CA ALA A 203 4.50 4.18 10.22
C ALA A 203 4.66 3.63 8.79
N ALA A 204 5.77 3.96 8.14
CA ALA A 204 5.96 3.57 6.74
C ALA A 204 5.95 2.04 6.59
N LEU A 205 5.27 1.53 5.53
CA LEU A 205 5.14 0.11 5.27
C LEU A 205 5.53 -0.24 3.83
N ASP A 206 5.99 -1.47 3.63
CA ASP A 206 6.34 -1.98 2.32
C ASP A 206 5.08 -2.19 1.47
N VAL A 207 5.11 -1.75 0.23
CA VAL A 207 3.98 -1.90 -0.69
C VAL A 207 3.66 -3.35 -1.03
N ARG A 208 4.64 -4.27 -0.89
CA ARG A 208 4.43 -5.72 -1.06
C ARG A 208 3.52 -6.26 0.04
N ASP A 209 3.75 -5.83 1.29
CA ASP A 209 2.90 -6.20 2.43
C ASP A 209 1.47 -5.70 2.23
N LEU A 210 1.30 -4.47 1.75
CA LEU A 210 -0.03 -3.97 1.38
C LEU A 210 -0.66 -4.83 0.28
N GLY A 211 0.11 -5.22 -0.74
CA GLY A 211 -0.37 -6.10 -1.81
C GLY A 211 -0.89 -7.45 -1.30
N GLU A 212 -0.17 -8.07 -0.37
CA GLU A 212 -0.55 -9.33 0.28
C GLU A 212 -1.81 -9.18 1.14
N VAL A 213 -1.89 -8.10 1.92
CA VAL A 213 -3.11 -7.81 2.72
C VAL A 213 -4.33 -7.59 1.83
N LEU A 214 -4.19 -6.85 0.72
CA LEU A 214 -5.29 -6.64 -0.23
C LEU A 214 -5.76 -7.95 -0.85
N ALA A 215 -4.83 -8.84 -1.23
CA ALA A 215 -5.16 -10.17 -1.75
C ALA A 215 -5.88 -11.02 -0.69
N ARG A 216 -5.40 -11.00 0.56
CA ARG A 216 -6.02 -11.74 1.65
C ARG A 216 -7.44 -11.26 1.95
N ILE A 217 -7.67 -9.95 2.06
CA ILE A 217 -9.01 -9.39 2.29
C ILE A 217 -9.96 -9.73 1.14
N ALA A 218 -9.46 -9.77 -0.09
CA ALA A 218 -10.27 -10.11 -1.26
C ALA A 218 -10.75 -11.56 -1.24
N LEU A 219 -9.89 -12.48 -0.81
CA LEU A 219 -10.14 -13.92 -0.89
C LEU A 219 -10.63 -14.55 0.43
N GLN A 220 -10.37 -13.88 1.56
CA GLN A 220 -10.71 -14.34 2.92
C GLN A 220 -11.35 -13.18 3.70
N PRO A 221 -12.57 -12.79 3.35
CA PRO A 221 -13.26 -11.64 3.97
C PRO A 221 -13.49 -11.79 5.48
N GLU A 222 -13.58 -13.01 5.96
CA GLU A 222 -13.72 -13.34 7.39
C GLU A 222 -12.55 -12.80 8.24
N CYS A 223 -11.36 -12.55 7.64
CA CYS A 223 -10.21 -12.03 8.35
C CYS A 223 -10.40 -10.60 8.88
N ILE A 224 -11.42 -9.88 8.40
CA ILE A 224 -11.73 -8.50 8.79
C ILE A 224 -13.01 -8.35 9.61
N GLY A 225 -13.70 -9.47 9.90
CA GLY A 225 -14.98 -9.50 10.64
C GLY A 225 -16.19 -9.23 9.75
N GLU A 226 -17.38 -9.55 10.25
CA GLU A 226 -18.63 -9.51 9.48
C GLU A 226 -19.58 -8.37 9.87
N ASP A 227 -19.31 -7.66 10.99
CA ASP A 227 -20.31 -6.83 11.67
C ASP A 227 -20.68 -5.51 10.97
N ASP A 228 -19.85 -5.00 10.05
CA ASP A 228 -20.10 -3.72 9.39
C ASP A 228 -20.07 -3.82 7.86
N ARG A 229 -21.02 -3.14 7.20
CA ARG A 229 -21.05 -3.05 5.73
C ARG A 229 -19.87 -2.31 5.14
N CYS A 230 -19.33 -1.33 5.86
CA CYS A 230 -18.12 -0.60 5.44
C CYS A 230 -17.06 -0.65 6.55
N ARG A 231 -16.16 -1.61 6.46
CA ARG A 231 -15.07 -1.83 7.42
C ARG A 231 -13.91 -0.89 7.15
N GLU A 232 -13.28 -0.41 8.21
CA GLU A 232 -12.11 0.47 8.13
C GLU A 232 -10.87 -0.25 8.69
N ILE A 233 -9.80 -0.29 7.93
CA ILE A 233 -8.56 -0.98 8.28
C ILE A 233 -7.40 0.00 8.14
N GLU A 234 -6.71 0.25 9.24
CA GLU A 234 -5.50 1.06 9.29
C GLU A 234 -4.27 0.16 9.25
N LEU A 235 -3.31 0.49 8.37
CA LEU A 235 -2.10 -0.27 8.15
C LEU A 235 -0.86 0.62 8.27
N GLY A 236 0.11 0.17 9.05
CA GLY A 236 1.41 0.82 9.18
C GLY A 236 2.52 -0.20 9.37
N GLY A 237 3.73 0.17 9.04
CA GLY A 237 4.92 -0.61 9.37
C GLY A 237 5.17 -0.64 10.89
N THR A 238 6.20 -1.36 11.29
CA THR A 238 6.57 -1.55 12.70
C THR A 238 7.29 -0.35 13.30
N ASP A 239 8.00 0.42 12.46
CA ASP A 239 8.83 1.53 12.90
C ASP A 239 8.09 2.86 12.80
N LEU A 240 8.03 3.59 13.92
CA LEU A 240 7.48 4.94 13.97
C LEU A 240 8.62 5.96 13.86
N ARG A 241 8.64 6.75 12.80
CA ARG A 241 9.71 7.71 12.50
C ARG A 241 9.14 9.02 11.99
N THR A 242 9.76 10.14 12.35
CA THR A 242 9.55 11.39 11.63
C THR A 242 10.12 11.31 10.22
N LEU A 243 9.76 12.23 9.33
CA LEU A 243 10.30 12.27 7.98
C LEU A 243 11.84 12.32 7.99
N GLY A 244 12.43 13.11 8.88
CA GLY A 244 13.88 13.23 8.99
C GLY A 244 14.56 11.92 9.41
N GLU A 245 14.01 11.25 10.41
CA GLU A 245 14.50 9.94 10.87
C GLU A 245 14.35 8.87 9.78
N TYR A 246 13.23 8.92 9.03
CA TYR A 246 12.98 8.00 7.93
C TYR A 246 14.01 8.17 6.80
N VAL A 247 14.25 9.41 6.35
CA VAL A 247 15.26 9.73 5.32
C VAL A 247 16.67 9.36 5.79
N ALA A 248 17.00 9.63 7.05
CA ALA A 248 18.28 9.24 7.64
C ALA A 248 18.44 7.71 7.74
N ALA A 249 17.36 6.97 8.01
CA ALA A 249 17.39 5.52 8.02
C ALA A 249 17.65 4.95 6.61
N ILE A 250 16.97 5.45 5.57
CA ILE A 250 17.24 5.05 4.18
C ILE A 250 18.71 5.34 3.82
N ARG A 251 19.24 6.52 4.18
CA ARG A 251 20.64 6.87 3.88
C ARG A 251 21.64 5.88 4.46
N ARG A 252 21.42 5.42 5.70
CA ARG A 252 22.33 4.46 6.36
C ARG A 252 22.47 3.13 5.63
N LEU A 253 21.55 2.80 4.72
CA LEU A 253 21.65 1.60 3.90
C LEU A 253 22.65 1.76 2.75
N ASP A 254 22.70 2.98 2.17
CA ASP A 254 23.50 3.31 0.99
C ASP A 254 24.84 3.99 1.37
N SER A 255 24.95 4.59 2.57
CA SER A 255 26.11 5.42 2.97
C SER A 255 26.34 5.38 4.48
N ALA A 256 27.60 5.23 4.87
CA ALA A 256 28.02 5.31 6.29
C ALA A 256 28.02 6.74 6.84
N ASN A 257 28.06 7.78 5.95
CA ASN A 257 28.16 9.17 6.37
C ASN A 257 26.78 9.78 6.64
N ALA A 258 26.62 10.43 7.78
CA ALA A 258 25.43 11.21 8.09
C ALA A 258 25.29 12.43 7.14
N ALA A 259 24.06 12.79 6.78
CA ALA A 259 23.80 14.03 6.05
C ALA A 259 23.60 15.20 7.02
N LEU A 260 23.96 16.38 6.58
CA LEU A 260 23.60 17.61 7.29
C LEU A 260 22.09 17.85 7.17
N SER A 261 21.40 18.04 8.28
CA SER A 261 19.96 18.33 8.29
C SER A 261 19.71 19.84 8.40
N LEU A 262 19.15 20.43 7.36
CA LEU A 262 18.71 21.82 7.34
C LEU A 262 17.20 21.89 7.54
N ARG A 263 16.75 22.54 8.61
CA ARG A 263 15.33 22.74 8.88
C ARG A 263 14.85 24.07 8.31
N VAL A 264 13.88 24.02 7.41
CA VAL A 264 13.27 25.19 6.77
C VAL A 264 12.08 25.66 7.58
N PRO A 265 11.96 26.96 7.92
CA PRO A 265 10.80 27.51 8.60
C PRO A 265 9.49 27.14 7.92
N SER A 266 8.43 26.89 8.70
CA SER A 266 7.14 26.37 8.21
C SER A 266 6.49 27.25 7.13
N LEU A 267 6.67 28.56 7.22
CA LEU A 267 6.15 29.50 6.22
C LEU A 267 6.80 29.31 4.84
N LEU A 268 8.12 29.12 4.80
CA LEU A 268 8.86 28.85 3.57
C LEU A 268 8.56 27.44 3.04
N ALA A 269 8.47 26.45 3.93
CA ALA A 269 8.09 25.09 3.56
C ALA A 269 6.67 25.04 2.94
N ARG A 270 5.73 25.80 3.51
CA ARG A 270 4.38 25.96 2.97
C ARG A 270 4.41 26.63 1.59
N ALA A 271 5.10 27.75 1.43
CA ALA A 271 5.23 28.42 0.14
C ALA A 271 5.87 27.51 -0.90
N GLY A 272 6.95 26.81 -0.55
CA GLY A 272 7.61 25.81 -1.40
C GLY A 272 6.69 24.65 -1.79
N SER A 273 5.84 24.16 -0.89
CA SER A 273 4.88 23.10 -1.19
C SER A 273 3.82 23.52 -2.21
N HIS A 274 3.34 24.77 -2.16
CA HIS A 274 2.46 25.33 -3.18
C HIS A 274 3.17 25.51 -4.52
N LEU A 275 4.43 25.92 -4.51
CA LEU A 275 5.23 26.03 -5.74
C LEU A 275 5.46 24.66 -6.38
N CYS A 276 5.72 23.62 -5.57
CA CYS A 276 5.78 22.24 -6.05
C CYS A 276 4.45 21.75 -6.63
N ASP A 277 3.32 22.21 -6.07
CA ASP A 277 1.99 21.93 -6.62
C ASP A 277 1.78 22.59 -7.98
N LEU A 278 2.30 23.78 -8.18
CA LEU A 278 2.17 24.55 -9.44
C LEU A 278 3.09 23.98 -10.54
N LEU A 279 4.35 23.73 -10.21
CA LEU A 279 5.38 23.34 -11.18
C LEU A 279 5.42 21.84 -11.47
N HIS A 280 4.79 21.01 -10.65
CA HIS A 280 4.76 19.53 -10.79
C HIS A 280 6.15 18.85 -10.82
N TRP A 281 7.18 19.46 -10.26
CA TRP A 281 8.57 18.99 -10.32
C TRP A 281 8.87 17.85 -9.34
N SER A 282 8.13 17.78 -8.23
CA SER A 282 8.34 16.76 -7.20
C SER A 282 7.03 16.13 -6.76
N PRO A 283 7.04 14.94 -6.14
CA PRO A 283 5.86 14.35 -5.51
C PRO A 283 5.43 15.14 -4.28
N PHE A 284 6.32 15.94 -3.68
CA PHE A 284 6.00 16.77 -2.52
C PHE A 284 4.93 17.79 -2.90
N SER A 285 3.92 17.93 -2.05
CA SER A 285 2.77 18.78 -2.27
C SER A 285 2.32 19.43 -0.97
N PHE A 286 1.45 20.42 -1.07
CA PHE A 286 0.81 20.99 0.10
C PHE A 286 0.10 19.93 0.96
N GLY A 287 -0.55 18.94 0.33
CA GLY A 287 -1.18 17.84 1.04
C GLY A 287 -0.17 16.96 1.79
N HIS A 288 0.99 16.67 1.21
CA HIS A 288 2.04 15.92 1.90
C HIS A 288 2.64 16.72 3.06
N TRP A 289 2.90 18.02 2.86
CA TRP A 289 3.35 18.89 3.95
C TRP A 289 2.34 18.91 5.11
N GLU A 290 1.04 18.99 4.81
CA GLU A 290 -0.02 18.97 5.82
C GLU A 290 -0.04 17.65 6.61
N LEU A 291 0.13 16.50 5.95
CA LEU A 291 0.21 15.18 6.60
C LEU A 291 1.43 15.04 7.50
N LEU A 292 2.59 15.60 7.10
CA LEU A 292 3.84 15.47 7.86
C LEU A 292 3.86 16.27 9.17
N ARG A 293 2.93 17.20 9.36
CA ARG A 293 2.83 18.01 10.58
C ARG A 293 2.18 17.28 11.75
N ARG A 294 1.55 16.13 11.51
CA ARG A 294 0.82 15.35 12.50
C ARG A 294 1.18 13.88 12.37
N ASP A 295 0.96 13.13 13.43
CA ASP A 295 1.16 11.69 13.40
C ASP A 295 0.25 11.06 12.34
N ASN A 296 0.88 10.27 11.46
CA ASN A 296 0.24 9.48 10.41
C ASN A 296 0.54 7.99 10.69
N CYS A 297 0.09 7.56 11.86
CA CYS A 297 0.26 6.21 12.38
C CYS A 297 -1.12 5.60 12.62
N PRO A 298 -1.29 4.29 12.40
CA PRO A 298 -2.55 3.63 12.71
C PRO A 298 -2.87 3.68 14.20
N THR A 299 -4.13 3.92 14.55
CA THR A 299 -4.63 3.81 15.92
C THR A 299 -4.61 2.36 16.38
N VAL A 300 -5.06 1.46 15.51
CA VAL A 300 -4.97 0.01 15.65
C VAL A 300 -4.31 -0.54 14.39
N ASN A 301 -3.06 -0.94 14.52
CA ASN A 301 -2.32 -1.49 13.37
C ASN A 301 -2.73 -2.94 13.10
N ARG A 302 -3.49 -3.16 12.04
CA ARG A 302 -3.95 -4.48 11.62
C ARG A 302 -2.95 -5.22 10.72
N LEU A 303 -1.83 -4.58 10.31
CA LEU A 303 -0.87 -5.16 9.36
C LEU A 303 -0.30 -6.52 9.82
N PRO A 304 0.25 -6.68 11.05
CA PRO A 304 0.85 -7.94 11.46
C PRO A 304 -0.15 -9.11 11.49
N GLN A 305 -1.40 -8.82 11.90
CA GLN A 305 -2.47 -9.82 11.98
C GLN A 305 -2.92 -10.29 10.59
N LEU A 306 -2.99 -9.34 9.63
CA LEU A 306 -3.46 -9.61 8.28
C LEU A 306 -2.38 -10.20 7.38
N LEU A 307 -1.09 -10.00 7.66
CA LEU A 307 -0.01 -10.64 6.91
C LEU A 307 0.15 -12.11 7.25
N GLY A 308 0.02 -12.48 8.52
CA GLY A 308 0.32 -13.83 9.01
C GLY A 308 1.83 -14.14 9.12
N HIS A 309 2.68 -13.16 8.86
CA HIS A 309 4.13 -13.18 9.06
C HIS A 309 4.62 -11.80 9.52
N ALA A 310 5.89 -11.69 9.89
CA ALA A 310 6.47 -10.40 10.28
C ALA A 310 6.45 -9.41 9.09
N PRO A 311 6.00 -8.15 9.30
CA PRO A 311 6.05 -7.12 8.27
C PRO A 311 7.49 -6.88 7.80
N ARG A 312 7.66 -6.61 6.50
CA ARG A 312 8.95 -6.29 5.91
C ARG A 312 9.49 -4.99 6.50
N ARG A 313 10.76 -5.01 6.91
CA ARG A 313 11.41 -3.80 7.39
C ARG A 313 11.79 -2.91 6.21
N ILE A 314 11.42 -1.64 6.29
CA ILE A 314 11.83 -0.68 5.29
C ILE A 314 13.32 -0.45 5.42
N GLY A 315 14.01 -0.70 4.29
CA GLY A 315 15.42 -0.48 4.22
C GLY A 315 16.28 -1.66 4.65
N ALA A 316 15.74 -2.85 4.91
CA ALA A 316 16.52 -4.07 4.95
C ALA A 316 16.80 -4.53 3.50
N ASN A 317 18.06 -4.86 3.20
CA ASN A 317 18.40 -5.54 1.96
C ASN A 317 17.92 -6.99 2.08
N ASP A 318 16.89 -7.37 1.36
CA ASP A 318 16.38 -8.77 1.28
C ASP A 318 17.50 -9.79 0.95
N GLU A 319 18.57 -9.36 0.28
CA GLU A 319 19.72 -10.20 -0.08
C GLU A 319 20.60 -10.61 1.11
N ARG A 320 20.54 -9.92 2.26
CA ARG A 320 21.31 -10.27 3.46
C ARG A 320 20.60 -11.28 4.34
N GLU A 321 19.26 -11.30 4.36
CA GLU A 321 18.51 -12.28 5.16
C GLU A 321 18.56 -13.69 4.55
N VAL A 322 18.60 -13.82 3.22
CA VAL A 322 18.74 -15.13 2.55
C VAL A 322 20.11 -15.76 2.82
N LYS A 323 21.18 -14.97 2.96
CA LYS A 323 22.54 -15.50 3.24
C LYS A 323 22.78 -15.92 4.68
N THR A 324 21.96 -15.44 5.63
CA THR A 324 22.10 -15.85 7.05
C THR A 324 21.32 -17.12 7.40
N SER A 325 20.35 -17.54 6.56
CA SER A 325 19.61 -18.79 6.76
C SER A 325 20.34 -20.03 6.21
N ASP A 326 21.35 -19.85 5.36
CA ASP A 326 22.16 -20.93 4.76
C ASP A 326 23.52 -21.17 5.46
N ALA A 327 23.72 -20.63 6.66
CA ALA A 327 24.92 -20.97 7.46
C ALA A 327 24.78 -22.41 7.95
N PRO A 328 25.72 -23.34 7.56
CA PRO A 328 25.66 -24.71 8.03
C PRO A 328 25.88 -24.75 9.55
N ALA A 329 25.07 -25.57 10.23
CA ALA A 329 25.21 -25.82 11.65
C ALA A 329 26.66 -26.26 11.98
N PRO A 330 27.27 -25.78 13.08
CA PRO A 330 28.61 -26.19 13.43
C PRO A 330 28.64 -27.70 13.67
N SER A 331 29.41 -28.42 12.86
CA SER A 331 29.66 -29.84 13.02
C SER A 331 30.42 -30.04 14.32
N GLY A 332 29.71 -30.55 15.34
CA GLY A 332 30.31 -30.96 16.60
C GLY A 332 31.24 -32.16 16.39
N ASN A 333 32.52 -31.90 16.32
CA ASN A 333 33.53 -32.93 16.35
C ASN A 333 33.82 -33.29 17.82
N ALA A 334 33.19 -34.36 18.32
CA ALA A 334 33.55 -34.97 19.60
C ALA A 334 34.86 -35.73 19.43
N ALA A 335 35.95 -35.12 19.86
CA ALA A 335 37.23 -35.84 20.02
C ALA A 335 37.11 -36.80 21.20
N ALA A 336 37.09 -38.08 20.91
CA ALA A 336 37.25 -39.15 21.89
C ALA A 336 38.72 -39.19 22.38
N THR A 337 38.96 -38.78 23.62
CA THR A 337 40.22 -38.97 24.32
C THR A 337 40.30 -40.42 24.82
N ALA A 338 41.18 -41.19 24.21
CA ALA A 338 41.59 -42.50 24.69
C ALA A 338 42.51 -42.35 25.92
N VAL A 339 42.19 -43.05 27.00
CA VAL A 339 43.04 -43.23 28.20
C VAL A 339 43.95 -44.42 27.99
N PRO A 340 45.24 -44.34 28.17
CA PRO A 340 46.07 -45.51 28.17
C PRO A 340 46.10 -46.19 29.58
N SER A 341 45.76 -47.47 29.64
CA SER A 341 45.93 -48.32 30.79
C SER A 341 47.42 -48.70 30.95
N GLN A 342 48.01 -48.39 32.09
CA GLN A 342 49.21 -49.05 32.56
C GLN A 342 48.76 -50.23 33.42
N GLY A 343 49.39 -51.41 33.14
CA GLY A 343 49.45 -52.54 33.95
C GLY A 343 50.84 -53.12 33.82
#